data_2da403e32842d23f8d021e5aff5a1f8e
#
_entry.id   2da403e32842d23f8d021e5aff5a1f8e
#
_cell.length_a   1.000
_cell.length_b   1.000
_cell.length_c   1.000
_cell.angle_alpha   90.00
_cell.angle_beta   90.00
_cell.angle_gamma   90.00
#
_symmetry.space_group_name_H-M   'P 1'
#
loop_
_entity.id
_entity.type
_entity.pdbx_description
1 polymer ?
#
loop_
_entity_poly.entity_id
_entity_poly.type
_entity_poly.pdbx_seq_one_letter_code
_entity_poly.pdbx_strand_id
1 'polypeptide(L)'
;DGTVMDQGTSEHIKEAAQVISQYCDIVAIRAFAGLTDKKEDEAEIVLNGFKKYASVPVVNMESSVGHPLQALADAITLAEQNTHKRPKVVLSWAPHPKALPHAVANSFVQMMQLQDADFVITHPEGYELNPEITKDSVIEHDQKKACQDADFIYVKNWSSYNTYGQVLNQDKNWTMTKEKLGKAKFMHCLPVRRNMVVADEVLDSDQSLVIEQANNRTYSAQVVLKKILENN
;
A
#
# COMPACT_ATOMS: atom_id res chain seq x y z
N ASP A 1 -8.14 -15.98 -8.74
CA ASP A 1 -8.91 -16.48 -7.64
C ASP A 1 -8.07 -17.22 -6.69
N GLY A 2 -7.04 -17.43 -6.27
CA GLY A 2 -6.35 -18.09 -5.15
C GLY A 2 -6.90 -19.48 -4.72
N THR A 3 -7.83 -20.03 -5.49
CA THR A 3 -8.36 -21.36 -5.29
C THR A 3 -7.37 -22.39 -5.78
N VAL A 4 -6.73 -23.04 -4.84
CA VAL A 4 -5.75 -24.10 -5.06
C VAL A 4 -6.45 -25.46 -4.93
N MET A 5 -6.17 -26.37 -5.83
CA MET A 5 -6.61 -27.75 -5.73
C MET A 5 -5.85 -28.46 -4.63
N ASP A 6 -6.56 -28.83 -3.71
CA ASP A 6 -6.55 -30.01 -2.83
C ASP A 6 -7.67 -29.74 -1.84
N GLN A 7 -8.66 -30.61 -1.77
CA GLN A 7 -9.95 -30.42 -1.06
C GLN A 7 -11.02 -29.63 -1.84
N GLY A 8 -11.20 -29.88 -3.16
CA GLY A 8 -12.31 -29.37 -3.96
C GLY A 8 -11.99 -28.20 -4.88
N THR A 9 -10.73 -27.86 -5.05
CA THR A 9 -10.23 -26.85 -5.98
C THR A 9 -9.62 -27.51 -7.23
N SER A 10 -9.57 -26.79 -8.34
CA SER A 10 -9.35 -27.40 -9.64
C SER A 10 -7.91 -27.53 -10.10
N GLU A 11 -6.90 -26.94 -9.43
CA GLU A 11 -5.48 -27.04 -9.82
C GLU A 11 -4.52 -26.65 -8.70
N HIS A 12 -3.44 -27.38 -8.52
CA HIS A 12 -2.40 -27.01 -7.55
C HIS A 12 -1.48 -25.92 -8.13
N ILE A 13 -1.04 -25.00 -7.27
CA ILE A 13 -0.22 -23.84 -7.68
C ILE A 13 1.08 -24.24 -8.39
N LYS A 14 1.62 -25.42 -8.09
CA LYS A 14 2.84 -25.94 -8.72
C LYS A 14 2.66 -26.19 -10.21
N GLU A 15 1.56 -26.82 -10.59
CA GLU A 15 1.23 -27.10 -11.99
C GLU A 15 0.80 -25.80 -12.69
N ALA A 16 -0.08 -25.01 -12.05
CA ALA A 16 -0.53 -23.73 -12.59
C ALA A 16 0.62 -22.78 -12.91
N ALA A 17 1.59 -22.61 -12.01
CA ALA A 17 2.74 -21.74 -12.23
C ALA A 17 3.61 -22.20 -13.42
N GLN A 18 3.85 -23.50 -13.53
CA GLN A 18 4.64 -24.06 -14.63
C GLN A 18 3.92 -23.94 -15.98
N VAL A 19 2.62 -24.22 -16.03
CA VAL A 19 1.82 -24.13 -17.25
C VAL A 19 1.72 -22.67 -17.72
N ILE A 20 1.39 -21.74 -16.82
CA ILE A 20 1.28 -20.31 -17.16
C ILE A 20 2.63 -19.79 -17.69
N SER A 21 3.73 -20.22 -17.12
CA SER A 21 5.07 -19.84 -17.58
C SER A 21 5.40 -20.26 -19.02
N GLN A 22 4.64 -21.20 -19.62
CA GLN A 22 4.83 -21.57 -21.02
C GLN A 22 4.17 -20.57 -21.99
N TYR A 23 3.30 -19.70 -21.49
CA TYR A 23 2.49 -18.80 -22.31
C TYR A 23 2.93 -17.33 -22.24
N CYS A 24 3.88 -16.99 -21.35
CA CYS A 24 4.31 -15.61 -21.14
C CYS A 24 5.76 -15.53 -20.70
N ASP A 25 6.37 -14.36 -20.92
CA ASP A 25 7.76 -14.06 -20.53
C ASP A 25 7.86 -13.53 -19.08
N ILE A 26 6.75 -13.06 -18.52
CA ILE A 26 6.66 -12.53 -17.14
C ILE A 26 5.26 -12.86 -16.61
N VAL A 27 5.18 -13.29 -15.35
CA VAL A 27 3.91 -13.49 -14.64
C VAL A 27 3.73 -12.37 -13.62
N ALA A 28 2.58 -11.70 -13.66
CA ALA A 28 2.19 -10.69 -12.68
C ALA A 28 1.10 -11.23 -11.75
N ILE A 29 1.35 -11.25 -10.45
CA ILE A 29 0.47 -11.86 -9.45
C ILE A 29 -0.19 -10.78 -8.60
N ARG A 30 -1.50 -10.95 -8.40
CA ARG A 30 -2.30 -10.18 -7.46
C ARG A 30 -3.12 -11.12 -6.58
N ALA A 31 -2.78 -11.18 -5.28
CA ALA A 31 -3.36 -12.11 -4.32
C ALA A 31 -3.57 -11.39 -2.97
N PHE A 32 -4.80 -10.96 -2.73
CA PHE A 32 -5.15 -10.17 -1.53
C PHE A 32 -5.16 -10.99 -0.25
N ALA A 33 -4.98 -10.29 0.89
CA ALA A 33 -5.23 -10.84 2.21
C ALA A 33 -6.71 -11.22 2.39
N GLY A 34 -6.94 -12.37 2.99
CA GLY A 34 -8.27 -12.81 3.42
C GLY A 34 -8.77 -12.11 4.67
N LEU A 35 -7.86 -11.56 5.48
CA LEU A 35 -8.11 -10.89 6.76
C LEU A 35 -8.82 -11.76 7.79
N THR A 36 -8.68 -13.07 7.67
CA THR A 36 -9.26 -14.08 8.57
C THR A 36 -8.19 -14.78 9.41
N ASP A 37 -7.07 -15.16 8.80
CA ASP A 37 -5.92 -15.73 9.47
C ASP A 37 -4.65 -14.95 9.09
N LYS A 38 -4.05 -14.31 10.09
CA LYS A 38 -2.83 -13.50 9.90
C LYS A 38 -1.64 -14.33 9.40
N LYS A 39 -1.48 -15.55 9.91
CA LYS A 39 -0.35 -16.40 9.54
C LYS A 39 -0.46 -16.90 8.11
N GLU A 40 -1.68 -17.23 7.70
CA GLU A 40 -1.97 -17.66 6.32
C GLU A 40 -1.69 -16.50 5.35
N ASP A 41 -2.20 -15.30 5.67
CA ASP A 41 -1.97 -14.11 4.85
C ASP A 41 -0.48 -13.72 4.80
N GLU A 42 0.24 -13.74 5.93
CA GLU A 42 1.68 -13.47 5.99
C GLU A 42 2.54 -14.52 5.27
N ALA A 43 2.05 -15.74 5.15
CA ALA A 43 2.74 -16.79 4.38
C ALA A 43 2.74 -16.53 2.87
N GLU A 44 1.86 -15.66 2.36
CA GLU A 44 1.76 -15.29 0.94
C GLU A 44 1.83 -16.51 -0.01
N ILE A 45 1.04 -17.55 0.30
CA ILE A 45 1.15 -18.89 -0.32
C ILE A 45 1.11 -18.80 -1.84
N VAL A 46 0.21 -17.99 -2.41
CA VAL A 46 0.08 -17.84 -3.87
C VAL A 46 1.32 -17.20 -4.46
N LEU A 47 1.76 -16.04 -3.95
CA LEU A 47 2.93 -15.35 -4.47
C LEU A 47 4.20 -16.20 -4.34
N ASN A 48 4.41 -16.79 -3.16
CA ASN A 48 5.58 -17.62 -2.90
C ASN A 48 5.55 -18.93 -3.69
N GLY A 49 4.35 -19.49 -3.94
CA GLY A 49 4.18 -20.62 -4.83
C GLY A 49 4.62 -20.31 -6.27
N PHE A 50 4.15 -19.19 -6.84
CA PHE A 50 4.61 -18.75 -8.16
C PHE A 50 6.12 -18.46 -8.18
N LYS A 51 6.65 -17.75 -7.20
CA LYS A 51 8.11 -17.51 -7.09
C LYS A 51 8.93 -18.79 -7.09
N LYS A 52 8.39 -19.86 -6.52
CA LYS A 52 9.07 -21.14 -6.41
C LYS A 52 8.99 -21.99 -7.68
N TYR A 53 7.84 -21.96 -8.38
CA TYR A 53 7.54 -22.93 -9.42
C TYR A 53 7.45 -22.33 -10.84
N ALA A 54 7.31 -21.02 -11.00
CA ALA A 54 7.36 -20.39 -12.30
C ALA A 54 8.79 -20.47 -12.89
N SER A 55 8.86 -20.67 -14.20
CA SER A 55 10.13 -20.65 -14.96
C SER A 55 10.43 -19.28 -15.58
N VAL A 56 9.57 -18.29 -15.34
CA VAL A 56 9.71 -16.91 -15.78
C VAL A 56 9.66 -15.96 -14.56
N PRO A 57 10.15 -14.72 -14.68
CA PRO A 57 10.08 -13.75 -13.60
C PRO A 57 8.66 -13.50 -13.10
N VAL A 58 8.55 -13.29 -11.78
CA VAL A 58 7.27 -13.02 -11.11
C VAL A 58 7.25 -11.59 -10.59
N VAL A 59 6.22 -10.83 -10.94
CA VAL A 59 5.97 -9.47 -10.47
C VAL A 59 4.84 -9.47 -9.44
N ASN A 60 5.10 -8.94 -8.24
CA ASN A 60 4.05 -8.70 -7.25
C ASN A 60 3.27 -7.43 -7.61
N MET A 61 2.03 -7.58 -8.07
CA MET A 61 1.11 -6.45 -8.33
C MET A 61 0.40 -5.97 -7.07
N GLU A 62 0.09 -6.87 -6.17
CA GLU A 62 -0.38 -6.66 -4.79
C GLU A 62 -0.54 -8.03 -4.15
N SER A 63 0.09 -8.23 -3.01
CA SER A 63 -0.07 -9.43 -2.18
C SER A 63 -0.73 -9.09 -0.84
N SER A 64 -0.86 -10.06 0.03
CA SER A 64 -1.41 -9.85 1.38
C SER A 64 -0.59 -8.85 2.20
N VAL A 65 0.74 -8.83 2.01
CA VAL A 65 1.67 -8.04 2.83
C VAL A 65 2.20 -6.81 2.09
N GLY A 66 2.28 -6.84 0.76
CA GLY A 66 2.94 -5.78 -0.01
C GLY A 66 2.29 -5.40 -1.33
N HIS A 67 2.44 -4.12 -1.71
CA HIS A 67 2.04 -3.56 -2.99
C HIS A 67 3.19 -2.71 -3.58
N PRO A 68 4.29 -3.34 -4.01
CA PRO A 68 5.53 -2.64 -4.38
C PRO A 68 5.37 -1.69 -5.57
N LEU A 69 4.56 -2.04 -6.57
CA LEU A 69 4.32 -1.17 -7.73
C LEU A 69 3.55 0.10 -7.36
N GLN A 70 2.65 0.03 -6.35
CA GLN A 70 2.01 1.22 -5.81
C GLN A 70 3.02 2.10 -5.09
N ALA A 71 3.83 1.54 -4.20
CA ALA A 71 4.83 2.29 -3.46
C ALA A 71 5.87 2.97 -4.40
N LEU A 72 6.23 2.32 -5.50
CA LEU A 72 7.08 2.95 -6.52
C LEU A 72 6.37 4.11 -7.22
N ALA A 73 5.08 3.97 -7.55
CA ALA A 73 4.28 5.06 -8.13
C ALA A 73 4.14 6.24 -7.14
N ASP A 74 3.99 5.94 -5.85
CA ASP A 74 3.94 6.93 -4.78
C ASP A 74 5.27 7.70 -4.69
N ALA A 75 6.41 6.99 -4.76
CA ALA A 75 7.73 7.60 -4.77
C ALA A 75 7.98 8.47 -6.00
N ILE A 76 7.53 8.04 -7.19
CA ILE A 76 7.59 8.86 -8.42
C ILE A 76 6.78 10.15 -8.21
N THR A 77 5.56 10.04 -7.69
CA THR A 77 4.69 11.20 -7.44
C THR A 77 5.33 12.18 -6.45
N LEU A 78 5.90 11.66 -5.36
CA LEU A 78 6.64 12.47 -4.40
C LEU A 78 7.82 13.19 -5.07
N ALA A 79 8.62 12.50 -5.86
CA ALA A 79 9.78 13.07 -6.53
C ALA A 79 9.40 14.17 -7.55
N GLU A 80 8.31 13.99 -8.29
CA GLU A 80 7.81 14.97 -9.26
C GLU A 80 7.23 16.22 -8.62
N GLN A 81 6.61 16.08 -7.45
CA GLN A 81 5.88 17.16 -6.77
C GLN A 81 6.68 17.83 -5.65
N ASN A 82 7.80 17.24 -5.26
CA ASN A 82 8.62 17.72 -4.17
C ASN A 82 9.49 18.91 -4.60
N THR A 83 9.46 19.96 -3.80
CA THR A 83 10.29 21.17 -3.97
C THR A 83 11.31 21.38 -2.84
N HIS A 84 11.32 20.49 -1.83
CA HIS A 84 12.18 20.58 -0.66
C HIS A 84 13.30 19.55 -0.72
N LYS A 85 14.46 19.87 -0.16
CA LYS A 85 15.58 18.92 -0.09
C LYS A 85 15.24 17.69 0.73
N ARG A 86 14.50 17.86 1.83
CA ARG A 86 14.05 16.81 2.74
C ARG A 86 12.61 17.09 3.13
N PRO A 87 11.62 16.55 2.39
CA PRO A 87 10.22 16.81 2.67
C PRO A 87 9.74 16.08 3.92
N LYS A 88 8.77 16.66 4.63
CA LYS A 88 8.02 15.97 5.67
C LYS A 88 6.85 15.22 5.02
N VAL A 89 6.88 13.89 5.14
CA VAL A 89 5.87 12.98 4.59
C VAL A 89 5.16 12.28 5.73
N VAL A 90 3.83 12.29 5.72
CA VAL A 90 3.00 11.65 6.74
C VAL A 90 2.14 10.55 6.11
N LEU A 91 2.23 9.34 6.65
CA LEU A 91 1.25 8.28 6.41
C LEU A 91 0.19 8.35 7.50
N SER A 92 -1.03 8.76 7.15
CA SER A 92 -2.14 8.88 8.08
C SER A 92 -3.17 7.78 7.90
N TRP A 93 -3.48 7.08 8.98
CA TRP A 93 -4.67 6.23 9.04
C TRP A 93 -5.95 7.07 8.87
N ALA A 94 -7.00 6.46 8.32
CA ALA A 94 -8.34 7.02 8.27
C ALA A 94 -9.39 5.93 8.44
N PRO A 95 -10.62 6.27 8.92
CA PRO A 95 -11.66 5.28 9.18
C PRO A 95 -12.18 4.64 7.90
N HIS A 96 -12.64 3.40 8.03
CA HIS A 96 -13.29 2.65 6.94
C HIS A 96 -14.30 1.66 7.54
N PRO A 97 -15.45 1.36 6.87
CA PRO A 97 -16.49 0.48 7.42
C PRO A 97 -16.08 -1.00 7.44
N LYS A 98 -15.02 -1.37 6.70
CA LYS A 98 -14.46 -2.72 6.65
C LYS A 98 -12.99 -2.67 7.02
N ALA A 99 -12.47 -3.74 7.59
CA ALA A 99 -11.04 -3.94 7.71
C ALA A 99 -10.40 -4.00 6.31
N LEU A 100 -9.26 -3.34 6.14
CA LEU A 100 -8.51 -3.35 4.89
C LEU A 100 -7.11 -3.94 5.10
N PRO A 101 -6.50 -4.53 4.04
CA PRO A 101 -5.16 -5.09 4.11
C PRO A 101 -4.08 -4.05 4.45
N HIS A 102 -2.97 -4.54 4.99
CA HIS A 102 -1.78 -3.74 5.32
C HIS A 102 -0.89 -3.45 4.10
N ALA A 103 -1.06 -4.17 2.99
CA ALA A 103 -0.15 -4.22 1.86
C ALA A 103 0.31 -2.84 1.35
N VAL A 104 -0.62 -1.91 1.16
CA VAL A 104 -0.30 -0.55 0.70
C VAL A 104 0.47 0.23 1.75
N ALA A 105 -0.01 0.23 3.00
CA ALA A 105 0.65 0.94 4.09
C ALA A 105 2.06 0.39 4.34
N ASN A 106 2.22 -0.93 4.40
CA ASN A 106 3.51 -1.60 4.56
C ASN A 106 4.50 -1.20 3.48
N SER A 107 4.10 -1.28 2.21
CA SER A 107 4.99 -0.96 1.10
C SER A 107 5.32 0.54 1.03
N PHE A 108 4.40 1.41 1.42
CA PHE A 108 4.69 2.83 1.53
C PHE A 108 5.71 3.12 2.63
N VAL A 109 5.57 2.51 3.82
CA VAL A 109 6.54 2.61 4.91
C VAL A 109 7.93 2.17 4.44
N GLN A 110 8.03 0.97 3.85
CA GLN A 110 9.29 0.45 3.34
C GLN A 110 9.92 1.35 2.25
N MET A 111 9.09 1.92 1.38
CA MET A 111 9.56 2.86 0.36
C MET A 111 10.08 4.16 0.99
N MET A 112 9.40 4.70 2.01
CA MET A 112 9.83 5.92 2.69
C MET A 112 11.13 5.74 3.49
N GLN A 113 11.39 4.56 4.02
CA GLN A 113 12.66 4.21 4.68
C GLN A 113 13.87 4.24 3.71
N LEU A 114 13.62 4.22 2.41
CA LEU A 114 14.64 4.35 1.35
C LEU A 114 14.80 5.79 0.85
N GLN A 115 13.96 6.73 1.30
CA GLN A 115 13.98 8.13 0.87
C GLN A 115 14.64 9.04 1.89
N ASP A 116 15.24 10.15 1.43
CA ASP A 116 15.68 11.22 2.31
C ASP A 116 14.51 12.15 2.65
N ALA A 117 13.69 11.73 3.62
CA ALA A 117 12.49 12.43 4.06
C ALA A 117 12.31 12.35 5.57
N ASP A 118 11.64 13.35 6.16
CA ASP A 118 11.14 13.27 7.52
C ASP A 118 9.80 12.53 7.51
N PHE A 119 9.87 11.22 7.77
CA PHE A 119 8.70 10.35 7.66
C PHE A 119 8.05 10.09 9.01
N VAL A 120 6.73 10.26 9.08
CA VAL A 120 5.90 10.02 10.27
C VAL A 120 4.70 9.15 9.91
N ILE A 121 4.42 8.15 10.73
CA ILE A 121 3.19 7.35 10.66
C ILE A 121 2.26 7.84 11.76
N THR A 122 0.98 8.07 11.44
CA THR A 122 -0.03 8.44 12.43
C THR A 122 -1.28 7.58 12.32
N HIS A 123 -1.69 7.02 13.44
CA HIS A 123 -2.86 6.16 13.58
C HIS A 123 -3.39 6.17 15.01
N PRO A 124 -4.67 5.85 15.26
CA PRO A 124 -5.16 5.64 16.62
C PRO A 124 -4.49 4.43 17.27
N GLU A 125 -4.39 4.42 18.58
CA GLU A 125 -3.91 3.25 19.33
C GLU A 125 -4.66 1.98 18.91
N GLY A 126 -3.95 0.87 18.81
CA GLY A 126 -4.48 -0.43 18.37
C GLY A 126 -4.45 -0.64 16.84
N TYR A 127 -4.01 0.34 16.06
CA TYR A 127 -3.83 0.22 14.61
C TYR A 127 -2.35 0.21 14.19
N GLU A 128 -1.49 -0.31 15.04
CA GLU A 128 -0.09 -0.54 14.68
C GLU A 128 -0.01 -1.45 13.45
N LEU A 129 0.95 -1.16 12.58
CA LEU A 129 1.40 -2.08 11.53
C LEU A 129 2.38 -3.11 12.13
N ASN A 130 2.83 -4.06 11.33
CA ASN A 130 3.85 -5.01 11.76
C ASN A 130 5.11 -4.27 12.26
N PRO A 131 5.56 -4.50 13.51
CA PRO A 131 6.73 -3.83 14.09
C PRO A 131 8.02 -4.00 13.28
N GLU A 132 8.20 -5.13 12.60
CA GLU A 132 9.36 -5.36 11.74
C GLU A 132 9.38 -4.43 10.50
N ILE A 133 8.21 -3.96 10.08
CA ILE A 133 8.09 -3.00 8.96
C ILE A 133 8.29 -1.57 9.46
N THR A 134 7.75 -1.24 10.63
CA THR A 134 7.75 0.14 11.15
C THR A 134 8.95 0.49 12.03
N LYS A 135 9.84 -0.44 12.33
CA LYS A 135 10.90 -0.36 13.34
C LYS A 135 11.72 0.93 13.37
N ASP A 136 11.99 1.52 12.20
CA ASP A 136 12.82 2.73 12.06
C ASP A 136 11.96 3.98 11.81
N SER A 137 10.65 3.90 11.98
CA SER A 137 9.71 4.98 11.68
C SER A 137 9.24 5.69 12.95
N VAL A 138 9.04 7.00 12.85
CA VAL A 138 8.40 7.79 13.91
C VAL A 138 6.90 7.55 13.88
N ILE A 139 6.33 7.20 15.03
CA ILE A 139 4.89 7.02 15.22
C ILE A 139 4.36 8.14 16.12
N GLU A 140 3.30 8.83 15.68
CA GLU A 140 2.61 9.89 16.42
C GLU A 140 1.10 9.57 16.43
N HIS A 141 0.50 9.44 17.62
CA HIS A 141 -0.92 9.11 17.75
C HIS A 141 -1.85 10.34 17.70
N ASP A 142 -1.30 11.55 17.77
CA ASP A 142 -2.03 12.78 17.50
C ASP A 142 -1.92 13.14 16.01
N GLN A 143 -3.01 12.93 15.26
CA GLN A 143 -3.06 13.19 13.82
C GLN A 143 -2.77 14.66 13.49
N LYS A 144 -3.28 15.62 14.28
CA LYS A 144 -3.05 17.05 14.03
C LYS A 144 -1.58 17.40 14.20
N LYS A 145 -0.95 16.89 15.25
CA LYS A 145 0.47 17.08 15.52
C LYS A 145 1.35 16.42 14.43
N ALA A 146 1.00 15.20 14.01
CA ALA A 146 1.71 14.52 12.94
C ALA A 146 1.65 15.32 11.62
N CYS A 147 0.46 15.81 11.25
CA CYS A 147 0.20 16.52 10.00
C CYS A 147 0.73 17.97 10.00
N GLN A 148 1.07 18.54 11.16
CA GLN A 148 1.58 19.91 11.23
C GLN A 148 2.84 20.07 10.39
N ASP A 149 2.85 21.11 9.55
CA ASP A 149 3.96 21.45 8.65
C ASP A 149 4.38 20.33 7.68
N ALA A 150 3.49 19.37 7.40
CA ALA A 150 3.74 18.34 6.41
C ALA A 150 3.76 18.93 4.98
N ASP A 151 4.62 18.39 4.12
CA ASP A 151 4.65 18.66 2.69
C ASP A 151 3.71 17.73 1.94
N PHE A 152 3.65 16.46 2.37
CA PHE A 152 2.78 15.43 1.81
C PHE A 152 2.08 14.62 2.90
N ILE A 153 0.79 14.37 2.70
CA ILE A 153 0.01 13.50 3.57
C ILE A 153 -0.64 12.39 2.72
N TYR A 154 -0.16 11.16 2.94
CA TYR A 154 -0.75 9.97 2.33
C TYR A 154 -1.77 9.38 3.30
N VAL A 155 -3.03 9.35 2.91
CA VAL A 155 -4.10 8.83 3.76
C VAL A 155 -4.50 7.44 3.30
N LYS A 156 -4.58 6.49 4.24
CA LYS A 156 -4.98 5.11 3.95
C LYS A 156 -5.63 4.46 5.17
N ASN A 157 -6.62 3.62 4.96
CA ASN A 157 -7.08 2.71 6.01
C ASN A 157 -6.27 1.40 5.97
N TRP A 158 -6.01 0.85 7.13
CA TRP A 158 -5.55 -0.52 7.35
C TRP A 158 -6.15 -1.06 8.64
N SER A 159 -6.27 -2.38 8.76
CA SER A 159 -6.75 -3.04 9.98
C SER A 159 -5.66 -3.11 11.05
N SER A 160 -6.05 -3.42 12.29
CA SER A 160 -5.09 -3.68 13.36
C SER A 160 -4.21 -4.89 13.03
N TYR A 161 -2.92 -4.78 13.29
CA TYR A 161 -2.00 -5.92 13.18
C TYR A 161 -2.20 -6.94 14.30
N ASN A 162 -2.48 -6.46 15.51
CA ASN A 162 -2.64 -7.31 16.71
C ASN A 162 -4.03 -7.96 16.76
N THR A 163 -5.07 -7.20 16.43
CA THR A 163 -6.46 -7.68 16.34
C THR A 163 -6.85 -7.82 14.86
N TYR A 164 -6.17 -8.75 14.20
CA TYR A 164 -6.15 -8.90 12.75
C TYR A 164 -7.55 -9.02 12.14
N GLY A 165 -7.77 -8.28 11.04
CA GLY A 165 -9.02 -8.34 10.30
C GLY A 165 -10.22 -7.68 10.97
N GLN A 166 -10.05 -7.05 12.14
CA GLN A 166 -11.13 -6.37 12.86
C GLN A 166 -11.12 -4.86 12.65
N VAL A 167 -12.31 -4.27 12.72
CA VAL A 167 -12.52 -2.82 12.77
C VAL A 167 -12.68 -2.43 14.24
N LEU A 168 -11.65 -1.83 14.83
CA LEU A 168 -11.64 -1.43 16.24
C LEU A 168 -12.19 -0.02 16.44
N ASN A 169 -12.06 0.84 15.45
CA ASN A 169 -12.38 2.25 15.54
C ASN A 169 -12.95 2.77 14.19
N GLN A 170 -13.98 3.59 14.29
CA GLN A 170 -14.60 4.30 13.16
C GLN A 170 -14.73 5.80 13.47
N ASP A 171 -13.86 6.32 14.35
CA ASP A 171 -13.89 7.72 14.75
C ASP A 171 -13.64 8.63 13.54
N LYS A 172 -14.68 9.39 13.20
CA LYS A 172 -14.64 10.36 12.10
C LYS A 172 -13.67 11.51 12.34
N ASN A 173 -13.19 11.69 13.57
CA ASN A 173 -12.13 12.64 13.84
C ASN A 173 -10.83 12.29 13.11
N TRP A 174 -10.66 11.06 12.61
CA TRP A 174 -9.54 10.65 11.77
C TRP A 174 -9.77 10.88 10.27
N THR A 175 -10.95 11.34 9.85
CA THR A 175 -11.17 11.79 8.47
C THR A 175 -10.23 12.94 8.14
N MET A 176 -9.56 12.89 6.99
CA MET A 176 -8.72 13.98 6.53
C MET A 176 -9.59 15.15 6.05
N THR A 177 -9.42 16.31 6.67
CA THR A 177 -10.12 17.56 6.34
C THR A 177 -9.15 18.60 5.82
N LYS A 178 -9.65 19.67 5.23
CA LYS A 178 -8.83 20.78 4.74
C LYS A 178 -8.01 21.44 5.85
N GLU A 179 -8.60 21.57 7.05
CA GLU A 179 -7.92 22.10 8.24
C GLU A 179 -6.67 21.26 8.59
N LYS A 180 -6.81 19.93 8.60
CA LYS A 180 -5.71 19.02 8.94
C LYS A 180 -4.67 18.92 7.83
N LEU A 181 -5.11 18.96 6.57
CA LEU A 181 -4.23 18.95 5.41
C LEU A 181 -3.31 20.20 5.42
N GLY A 182 -3.85 21.35 5.80
CA GLY A 182 -3.10 22.61 5.79
C GLY A 182 -2.57 22.95 4.40
N LYS A 183 -1.25 23.08 4.26
CA LYS A 183 -0.57 23.35 2.99
C LYS A 183 -0.07 22.10 2.27
N ALA A 184 -0.19 20.93 2.90
CA ALA A 184 0.33 19.68 2.36
C ALA A 184 -0.37 19.27 1.06
N LYS A 185 0.33 18.51 0.23
CA LYS A 185 -0.27 17.77 -0.88
C LYS A 185 -0.92 16.50 -0.37
N PHE A 186 -2.10 16.19 -0.87
CA PHE A 186 -2.88 15.00 -0.50
C PHE A 186 -2.62 13.84 -1.44
N MET A 187 -2.40 12.65 -0.88
CA MET A 187 -2.18 11.40 -1.62
C MET A 187 -3.11 10.29 -1.13
N HIS A 188 -3.57 9.45 -2.05
CA HIS A 188 -4.32 8.22 -1.78
C HIS A 188 -4.29 7.30 -3.00
N CYS A 189 -4.05 6.00 -2.80
CA CYS A 189 -3.90 5.01 -3.88
C CYS A 189 -5.18 4.70 -4.68
N LEU A 190 -6.35 5.23 -4.26
CA LEU A 190 -7.66 4.89 -4.81
C LEU A 190 -8.00 3.37 -4.75
N PRO A 191 -9.28 2.97 -4.75
CA PRO A 191 -10.45 3.84 -4.58
C PRO A 191 -10.55 4.45 -3.19
N VAL A 192 -11.16 5.62 -3.08
CA VAL A 192 -11.31 6.37 -1.82
C VAL A 192 -12.78 6.55 -1.45
N ARG A 193 -13.11 6.51 -0.16
CA ARG A 193 -14.44 6.84 0.35
C ARG A 193 -14.49 8.30 0.75
N ARG A 194 -15.23 9.09 -0.03
CA ARG A 194 -15.51 10.50 0.24
C ARG A 194 -16.25 10.67 1.57
N ASN A 195 -15.90 11.72 2.30
CA ASN A 195 -16.50 12.12 3.58
C ASN A 195 -16.45 11.03 4.69
N MET A 196 -15.54 10.08 4.50
CA MET A 196 -15.16 9.08 5.50
C MET A 196 -13.63 9.01 5.64
N VAL A 197 -12.92 8.68 4.58
CA VAL A 197 -11.44 8.68 4.55
C VAL A 197 -10.93 10.11 4.42
N VAL A 198 -11.53 10.88 3.55
CA VAL A 198 -11.16 12.26 3.21
C VAL A 198 -12.41 13.06 2.86
N ALA A 199 -12.44 14.34 3.24
CA ALA A 199 -13.49 15.27 2.89
C ALA A 199 -13.46 15.63 1.39
N ASP A 200 -14.61 15.89 0.79
CA ASP A 200 -14.74 16.29 -0.62
C ASP A 200 -13.87 17.49 -0.95
N GLU A 201 -13.86 18.51 -0.07
CA GLU A 201 -13.06 19.72 -0.24
C GLU A 201 -11.54 19.49 -0.35
N VAL A 202 -11.04 18.39 0.18
CA VAL A 202 -9.63 17.98 0.04
C VAL A 202 -9.43 17.27 -1.28
N LEU A 203 -10.29 16.29 -1.58
CA LEU A 203 -10.15 15.43 -2.75
C LEU A 203 -10.33 16.20 -4.06
N ASP A 204 -11.19 17.23 -4.05
CA ASP A 204 -11.49 18.08 -5.23
C ASP A 204 -10.61 19.35 -5.29
N SER A 205 -9.62 19.49 -4.40
CA SER A 205 -8.71 20.63 -4.37
C SER A 205 -7.47 20.44 -5.26
N ASP A 206 -6.82 21.56 -5.61
CA ASP A 206 -5.53 21.58 -6.31
C ASP A 206 -4.36 20.97 -5.49
N GLN A 207 -4.60 20.63 -4.23
CA GLN A 207 -3.64 19.93 -3.38
C GLN A 207 -3.72 18.41 -3.54
N SER A 208 -4.78 17.89 -4.19
CA SER A 208 -4.98 16.45 -4.40
C SER A 208 -4.13 15.92 -5.55
N LEU A 209 -3.26 14.97 -5.28
CA LEU A 209 -2.39 14.32 -6.25
C LEU A 209 -2.89 12.93 -6.68
N VAL A 210 -4.12 12.57 -6.34
CA VAL A 210 -4.61 11.19 -6.53
C VAL A 210 -4.65 10.75 -8.00
N ILE A 211 -4.85 11.68 -8.94
CA ILE A 211 -4.90 11.39 -10.36
C ILE A 211 -3.48 11.19 -10.93
N GLU A 212 -2.56 12.09 -10.58
CA GLU A 212 -1.13 11.98 -10.94
C GLU A 212 -0.53 10.71 -10.35
N GLN A 213 -0.81 10.43 -9.09
CA GLN A 213 -0.40 9.22 -8.40
C GLN A 213 -0.94 7.95 -9.10
N ALA A 214 -2.20 7.95 -9.52
CA ALA A 214 -2.78 6.85 -10.28
C ALA A 214 -2.13 6.69 -11.67
N ASN A 215 -1.82 7.80 -12.36
CA ASN A 215 -1.12 7.77 -13.64
C ASN A 215 0.30 7.21 -13.50
N ASN A 216 1.01 7.53 -12.41
CA ASN A 216 2.36 7.06 -12.14
C ASN A 216 2.46 5.54 -11.93
N ARG A 217 1.35 4.83 -11.71
CA ARG A 217 1.32 3.37 -11.76
C ARG A 217 1.69 2.80 -13.13
N THR A 218 1.40 3.54 -14.19
CA THR A 218 1.82 3.16 -15.55
C THR A 218 3.34 3.15 -15.68
N TYR A 219 3.99 4.22 -15.20
CA TYR A 219 5.46 4.33 -15.25
C TYR A 219 6.13 3.33 -14.30
N SER A 220 5.58 3.15 -13.11
CA SER A 220 6.03 2.13 -12.15
C SER A 220 6.04 0.72 -12.78
N ALA A 221 4.94 0.33 -13.42
CA ALA A 221 4.84 -0.97 -14.09
C ALA A 221 5.82 -1.09 -15.27
N GLN A 222 5.90 -0.06 -16.12
CA GLN A 222 6.77 -0.05 -17.28
C GLN A 222 8.25 -0.18 -16.92
N VAL A 223 8.73 0.55 -15.91
CA VAL A 223 10.14 0.49 -15.51
C VAL A 223 10.50 -0.86 -14.93
N VAL A 224 9.61 -1.47 -14.15
CA VAL A 224 9.83 -2.81 -13.58
C VAL A 224 9.87 -3.87 -14.68
N LEU A 225 8.90 -3.88 -15.59
CA LEU A 225 8.87 -4.80 -16.72
C LEU A 225 10.10 -4.64 -17.61
N LYS A 226 10.47 -3.39 -17.96
CA LYS A 226 11.68 -3.10 -18.74
C LYS A 226 12.92 -3.65 -18.06
N LYS A 227 13.11 -3.38 -16.75
CA LYS A 227 14.27 -3.88 -15.99
C LYS A 227 14.36 -5.40 -15.96
N ILE A 228 13.22 -6.09 -15.84
CA ILE A 228 13.18 -7.54 -15.89
C ILE A 228 13.59 -8.05 -17.26
N LEU A 229 13.03 -7.50 -18.34
CA LEU A 229 13.32 -7.94 -19.71
C LEU A 229 14.75 -7.62 -20.17
N GLU A 230 15.38 -6.56 -19.65
CA GLU A 230 16.78 -6.21 -19.95
C GLU A 230 17.80 -7.10 -19.22
N ASN A 231 17.39 -7.81 -18.16
CA ASN A 231 18.28 -8.63 -17.31
C ASN A 231 17.99 -10.14 -17.40
N ASN A 232 17.08 -10.54 -18.25
CA ASN A 232 16.82 -11.91 -18.66
C ASN A 232 17.35 -12.12 -20.09
#